data_b6d24978ac591f1e88e75ddb05f9206e
#
_entry.id   b6d24978ac591f1e88e75ddb05f9206e
#
_cell.length_a   1.000
_cell.length_b   1.000
_cell.length_c   1.000
_cell.angle_alpha   90.00
_cell.angle_beta   90.00
_cell.angle_gamma   90.00
#
_symmetry.space_group_name_H-M   'P 1'
#
loop_
_entity.id
_entity.type
_entity.pdbx_description
1 polymer ?
#
loop_
_entity_poly.entity_id
_entity_poly.type
_entity_poly.pdbx_seq_one_letter_code
_entity_poly.pdbx_strand_id
1 'polypeptide(L)'
;MGYPTGRRRVSIFVDGANMFYTQKKGLGWFFDPAKLLRVLREDDQLTDAYWYMGLKQPPDPRDENFVRFLAYAGYVVRTKGLKTIYDSETGETTQKANLDVEIVMDMFNTVNNYDKAILLSGDGDFERALELLRSRGKELCVVSTQNWIAAELRMAVGSHFLDLQELRDKIERTDRGPAPEKPVTESPGVGQ
;
A
#
# COMPACT_ATOMS: atom_id res chain seq x y z
N MET A 1 25.19 8.79 29.13
CA MET A 1 24.71 8.19 27.86
C MET A 1 23.82 9.21 27.19
N GLY A 2 24.33 9.90 26.17
CA GLY A 2 23.54 10.88 25.41
C GLY A 2 22.51 10.17 24.53
N TYR A 3 21.25 10.56 24.63
CA TYR A 3 20.24 10.14 23.68
C TYR A 3 20.62 10.68 22.30
N PRO A 4 20.52 9.88 21.22
CA PRO A 4 20.78 10.40 19.90
C PRO A 4 19.72 11.47 19.58
N THR A 5 20.16 12.69 19.40
CA THR A 5 19.34 13.87 19.05
C THR A 5 18.95 13.91 17.57
N GLY A 6 18.88 12.76 16.91
CA GLY A 6 18.47 12.63 15.50
C GLY A 6 17.00 12.22 15.38
N ARG A 7 16.30 12.79 14.40
CA ARG A 7 14.98 12.28 13.99
C ARG A 7 15.11 10.81 13.61
N ARG A 8 14.12 9.97 13.99
CA ARG A 8 14.07 8.57 13.58
C ARG A 8 14.01 8.48 12.05
N ARG A 9 14.72 7.53 11.50
CA ARG A 9 14.66 7.22 10.08
C ARG A 9 13.44 6.34 9.82
N VAL A 10 12.61 6.72 8.87
CA VAL A 10 11.39 5.97 8.53
C VAL A 10 11.42 5.53 7.07
N SER A 11 11.02 4.28 6.82
CA SER A 11 10.71 3.78 5.48
C SER A 11 9.24 3.37 5.41
N ILE A 12 8.61 3.69 4.28
CA ILE A 12 7.18 3.50 4.04
C ILE A 12 7.00 2.51 2.89
N PHE A 13 6.14 1.50 3.08
CA PHE A 13 5.87 0.44 2.13
C PHE A 13 4.38 0.39 1.85
N VAL A 14 3.97 0.70 0.62
CA VAL A 14 2.56 0.82 0.24
C VAL A 14 2.17 -0.34 -0.68
N ASP A 15 1.37 -1.25 -0.16
CA ASP A 15 0.69 -2.24 -0.98
C ASP A 15 -0.44 -1.56 -1.78
N GLY A 16 -0.13 -1.17 -3.01
CA GLY A 16 -1.04 -0.39 -3.84
C GLY A 16 -2.32 -1.13 -4.19
N ALA A 17 -2.25 -2.45 -4.35
CA ALA A 17 -3.44 -3.26 -4.64
C ALA A 17 -4.38 -3.32 -3.44
N ASN A 18 -3.86 -3.64 -2.25
CA ASN A 18 -4.64 -3.66 -1.01
C ASN A 18 -5.23 -2.26 -0.72
N MET A 19 -4.43 -1.21 -0.83
CA MET A 19 -4.88 0.16 -0.59
C MET A 19 -5.95 0.62 -1.59
N PHE A 20 -5.88 0.20 -2.85
CA PHE A 20 -6.92 0.50 -3.83
C PHE A 20 -8.28 -0.09 -3.40
N TYR A 21 -8.30 -1.36 -3.01
CA TYR A 21 -9.53 -2.02 -2.55
C TYR A 21 -10.02 -1.46 -1.22
N THR A 22 -9.13 -1.16 -0.28
CA THR A 22 -9.46 -0.51 1.00
C THR A 22 -10.17 0.82 0.77
N GLN A 23 -9.65 1.67 -0.10
CA GLN A 23 -10.27 2.95 -0.44
C GLN A 23 -11.63 2.78 -1.12
N LYS A 24 -11.70 1.89 -2.12
CA LYS A 24 -12.90 1.71 -2.94
C LYS A 24 -14.05 1.04 -2.20
N LYS A 25 -13.74 0.01 -1.39
CA LYS A 25 -14.76 -0.83 -0.73
C LYS A 25 -14.91 -0.54 0.76
N GLY A 26 -13.82 -0.15 1.42
CA GLY A 26 -13.80 0.10 2.87
C GLY A 26 -14.09 1.55 3.24
N LEU A 27 -13.38 2.49 2.62
CA LEU A 27 -13.50 3.91 2.97
C LEU A 27 -14.58 4.65 2.18
N GLY A 28 -14.77 4.31 0.90
CA GLY A 28 -15.66 5.06 -0.01
C GLY A 28 -15.09 6.40 -0.49
N TRP A 29 -13.84 6.70 -0.14
CA TRP A 29 -13.10 7.88 -0.58
C TRP A 29 -11.65 7.52 -0.90
N PHE A 30 -10.94 8.40 -1.62
CA PHE A 30 -9.55 8.18 -2.02
C PHE A 30 -8.64 9.21 -1.38
N PHE A 31 -7.49 8.75 -0.89
CA PHE A 31 -6.45 9.65 -0.42
C PHE A 31 -5.54 10.11 -1.56
N ASP A 32 -4.92 11.25 -1.36
CA ASP A 32 -3.83 11.77 -2.20
C ASP A 32 -2.49 11.19 -1.69
N PRO A 33 -1.75 10.41 -2.53
CA PRO A 33 -0.47 9.83 -2.12
C PRO A 33 0.57 10.85 -1.65
N ALA A 34 0.60 12.05 -2.22
CA ALA A 34 1.56 13.08 -1.80
C ALA A 34 1.19 13.67 -0.43
N LYS A 35 -0.11 13.87 -0.15
CA LYS A 35 -0.59 14.29 1.17
C LYS A 35 -0.31 13.20 2.21
N LEU A 36 -0.59 11.94 1.86
CA LEU A 36 -0.35 10.78 2.72
C LEU A 36 1.12 10.69 3.13
N LEU A 37 2.03 10.74 2.16
CA LEU A 37 3.47 10.70 2.42
C LEU A 37 3.92 11.80 3.37
N ARG A 38 3.40 13.02 3.21
CA ARG A 38 3.70 14.16 4.07
C ARG A 38 3.24 13.94 5.50
N VAL A 39 2.02 13.41 5.69
CA VAL A 39 1.46 13.13 7.01
C VAL A 39 2.22 12.01 7.71
N LEU A 40 2.52 10.91 7.01
CA LEU A 40 3.19 9.76 7.62
C LEU A 40 4.65 10.02 8.03
N ARG A 41 5.30 11.01 7.42
CA ARG A 41 6.69 11.40 7.76
C ARG A 41 6.81 12.60 8.69
N GLU A 42 5.69 13.17 9.19
CA GLU A 42 5.62 14.51 9.81
C GLU A 42 6.75 14.78 10.82
N ASP A 43 7.06 13.81 11.69
CA ASP A 43 8.07 13.96 12.76
C ASP A 43 9.36 13.18 12.48
N ASP A 44 9.38 12.33 11.49
CA ASP A 44 10.46 11.39 11.20
C ASP A 44 11.27 11.83 9.95
N GLN A 45 12.52 11.36 9.87
CA GLN A 45 13.34 11.52 8.66
C GLN A 45 12.98 10.42 7.66
N LEU A 46 12.29 10.77 6.57
CA LEU A 46 12.01 9.81 5.50
C LEU A 46 13.33 9.35 4.85
N THR A 47 13.54 8.04 4.86
CA THR A 47 14.62 7.39 4.12
C THR A 47 14.15 6.99 2.73
N ASP A 48 13.09 6.18 2.67
CA ASP A 48 12.50 5.72 1.43
C ASP A 48 10.98 5.59 1.56
N ALA A 49 10.28 5.76 0.44
CA ALA A 49 8.86 5.41 0.33
C ALA A 49 8.65 4.56 -0.92
N TYR A 50 8.16 3.36 -0.76
CA TYR A 50 7.91 2.42 -1.84
C TYR A 50 6.42 2.31 -2.11
N TRP A 51 6.06 2.24 -3.41
CA TRP A 51 4.70 1.97 -3.85
C TRP A 51 4.71 0.76 -4.79
N TYR A 52 3.97 -0.28 -4.44
CA TYR A 52 3.90 -1.53 -5.20
C TYR A 52 2.57 -1.62 -5.92
N MET A 53 2.60 -1.87 -7.23
CA MET A 53 1.39 -1.97 -8.04
C MET A 53 1.52 -2.89 -9.24
N GLY A 54 0.44 -3.58 -9.57
CA GLY A 54 0.31 -4.32 -10.83
C GLY A 54 0.01 -3.38 -11.99
N LEU A 55 0.59 -3.64 -13.15
CA LEU A 55 0.31 -2.92 -14.39
C LEU A 55 -0.18 -3.88 -15.47
N LYS A 56 -1.13 -3.44 -16.29
CA LYS A 56 -1.52 -4.12 -17.53
C LYS A 56 -0.33 -4.21 -18.49
N GLN A 57 -0.38 -5.15 -19.38
CA GLN A 57 0.62 -5.27 -20.46
C GLN A 57 -0.10 -5.31 -21.81
N PRO A 58 0.08 -4.27 -22.65
CA PRO A 58 0.84 -3.03 -22.41
C PRO A 58 0.19 -2.15 -21.34
N PRO A 59 0.97 -1.25 -20.70
CA PRO A 59 0.45 -0.34 -19.69
C PRO A 59 -0.64 0.57 -20.27
N ASP A 60 -1.65 0.85 -19.46
CA ASP A 60 -2.65 1.87 -19.76
C ASP A 60 -2.02 3.28 -19.56
N PRO A 61 -2.30 4.26 -20.44
CA PRO A 61 -1.79 5.63 -20.25
C PRO A 61 -2.13 6.27 -18.89
N ARG A 62 -3.23 5.86 -18.25
CA ARG A 62 -3.59 6.30 -16.90
C ARG A 62 -2.65 5.73 -15.85
N ASP A 63 -2.31 4.44 -15.98
CA ASP A 63 -1.35 3.77 -15.10
C ASP A 63 0.03 4.41 -15.23
N GLU A 64 0.47 4.72 -16.45
CA GLU A 64 1.74 5.42 -16.68
C GLU A 64 1.77 6.82 -16.05
N ASN A 65 0.68 7.57 -16.18
CA ASN A 65 0.55 8.89 -15.56
C ASN A 65 0.54 8.78 -14.02
N PHE A 66 -0.09 7.76 -13.47
CA PHE A 66 -0.11 7.53 -12.03
C PHE A 66 1.28 7.14 -11.51
N VAL A 67 1.99 6.24 -12.19
CA VAL A 67 3.39 5.91 -11.87
C VAL A 67 4.27 7.16 -11.86
N ARG A 68 4.13 8.00 -12.89
CA ARG A 68 4.87 9.27 -12.98
C ARG A 68 4.53 10.21 -11.83
N PHE A 69 3.25 10.35 -11.51
CA PHE A 69 2.79 11.14 -10.36
C PHE A 69 3.39 10.65 -9.04
N LEU A 70 3.37 9.34 -8.79
CA LEU A 70 3.97 8.74 -7.59
C LEU A 70 5.48 9.01 -7.51
N ALA A 71 6.20 8.88 -8.62
CA ALA A 71 7.62 9.17 -8.67
C ALA A 71 7.92 10.64 -8.33
N TYR A 72 7.15 11.58 -8.89
CA TYR A 72 7.26 13.00 -8.54
C TYR A 72 6.87 13.32 -7.10
N ALA A 73 5.93 12.55 -6.53
CA ALA A 73 5.55 12.69 -5.13
C ALA A 73 6.63 12.17 -4.15
N GLY A 74 7.66 11.45 -4.65
CA GLY A 74 8.78 10.94 -3.86
C GLY A 74 8.74 9.45 -3.56
N TYR A 75 7.89 8.68 -4.25
CA TYR A 75 7.87 7.23 -4.14
C TYR A 75 8.82 6.53 -5.11
N VAL A 76 9.47 5.48 -4.64
CA VAL A 76 10.09 4.46 -5.49
C VAL A 76 8.98 3.49 -5.92
N VAL A 77 8.61 3.53 -7.21
CA VAL A 77 7.50 2.69 -7.70
C VAL A 77 8.03 1.34 -8.17
N ARG A 78 7.49 0.27 -7.61
CA ARG A 78 7.73 -1.12 -8.01
C ARG A 78 6.51 -1.62 -8.78
N THR A 79 6.73 -2.07 -9.99
CA THR A 79 5.65 -2.55 -10.85
C THR A 79 5.84 -3.99 -11.26
N LYS A 80 4.73 -4.71 -11.44
CA LYS A 80 4.72 -6.09 -11.93
C LYS A 80 3.58 -6.25 -12.94
N GLY A 81 3.83 -6.95 -14.03
CA GLY A 81 2.78 -7.24 -15.02
C GLY A 81 1.62 -8.03 -14.39
N LEU A 82 0.38 -7.59 -14.66
CA LEU A 82 -0.81 -8.34 -14.26
C LEU A 82 -0.85 -9.68 -15.00
N LYS A 83 -1.08 -10.76 -14.26
CA LYS A 83 -1.35 -12.08 -14.81
C LYS A 83 -2.85 -12.31 -14.84
N THR A 84 -3.34 -12.82 -15.97
CA THR A 84 -4.72 -13.27 -16.09
C THR A 84 -4.85 -14.65 -15.46
N ILE A 85 -5.73 -14.75 -14.47
CA ILE A 85 -6.07 -16.00 -13.79
C ILE A 85 -7.49 -16.35 -14.19
N TYR A 86 -7.65 -17.52 -14.78
CA TYR A 86 -8.96 -18.09 -15.11
C TYR A 86 -9.40 -19.03 -13.97
N ASP A 87 -10.56 -18.74 -13.40
CA ASP A 87 -11.17 -19.60 -12.41
C ASP A 87 -12.07 -20.62 -13.13
N SER A 88 -11.67 -21.89 -13.09
CA SER A 88 -12.38 -22.97 -13.77
C SER A 88 -13.73 -23.33 -13.11
N GLU A 89 -13.95 -22.96 -11.86
CA GLU A 89 -15.21 -23.26 -11.14
C GLU A 89 -16.26 -22.19 -11.39
N THR A 90 -15.85 -20.92 -11.42
CA THR A 90 -16.76 -19.78 -11.61
C THR A 90 -16.84 -19.31 -13.07
N GLY A 91 -15.87 -19.72 -13.91
CA GLY A 91 -15.72 -19.21 -15.28
C GLY A 91 -15.23 -17.76 -15.35
N GLU A 92 -14.90 -17.16 -14.21
CA GLU A 92 -14.45 -15.77 -14.15
C GLU A 92 -12.96 -15.63 -14.45
N THR A 93 -12.64 -14.54 -15.11
CA THR A 93 -11.26 -14.16 -15.39
C THR A 93 -10.87 -12.97 -14.51
N THR A 94 -9.86 -13.13 -13.68
CA THR A 94 -9.33 -12.06 -12.83
C THR A 94 -7.91 -11.71 -13.23
N GLN A 95 -7.56 -10.41 -13.11
CA GLN A 95 -6.19 -9.97 -13.30
C GLN A 95 -5.56 -9.63 -11.95
N LYS A 96 -4.46 -10.28 -11.63
CA LYS A 96 -3.73 -10.07 -10.37
C LYS A 96 -2.22 -9.97 -10.60
N ALA A 97 -1.58 -9.13 -9.82
CA ALA A 97 -0.15 -9.20 -9.55
C ALA A 97 0.02 -9.25 -8.04
N ASN A 98 0.63 -10.33 -7.55
CA ASN A 98 1.03 -10.40 -6.15
C ASN A 98 2.45 -9.82 -6.04
N LEU A 99 2.61 -8.82 -5.17
CA LEU A 99 3.87 -8.13 -4.90
C LEU A 99 4.30 -8.26 -3.42
N ASP A 100 3.64 -9.11 -2.64
CA ASP A 100 3.93 -9.27 -1.21
C ASP A 100 5.38 -9.70 -0.99
N VAL A 101 5.89 -10.58 -1.84
CA VAL A 101 7.28 -11.02 -1.80
C VAL A 101 8.22 -9.85 -2.05
N GLU A 102 7.94 -9.02 -3.05
CA GLU A 102 8.73 -7.83 -3.37
C GLU A 102 8.70 -6.80 -2.22
N ILE A 103 7.55 -6.63 -1.58
CA ILE A 103 7.42 -5.77 -0.39
C ILE A 103 8.30 -6.29 0.74
N VAL A 104 8.18 -7.58 1.07
CA VAL A 104 8.98 -8.21 2.13
C VAL A 104 10.48 -8.15 1.80
N MET A 105 10.85 -8.41 0.55
CA MET A 105 12.26 -8.32 0.13
C MET A 105 12.82 -6.92 0.30
N ASP A 106 12.12 -5.88 -0.14
CA ASP A 106 12.58 -4.50 0.03
C ASP A 106 12.65 -4.11 1.52
N MET A 107 11.68 -4.52 2.36
CA MET A 107 11.72 -4.32 3.80
C MET A 107 13.02 -4.87 4.42
N PHE A 108 13.41 -6.10 4.05
CA PHE A 108 14.60 -6.73 4.62
C PHE A 108 15.90 -6.27 3.97
N ASN A 109 15.92 -5.97 2.68
CA ASN A 109 17.10 -5.43 2.00
C ASN A 109 17.48 -4.04 2.53
N THR A 110 16.50 -3.25 2.92
CA THR A 110 16.72 -1.88 3.43
C THR A 110 16.67 -1.77 4.95
N VAL A 111 16.60 -2.89 5.67
CA VAL A 111 16.41 -2.94 7.13
C VAL A 111 17.42 -2.11 7.92
N ASN A 112 18.63 -1.91 7.43
CA ASN A 112 19.66 -1.11 8.07
C ASN A 112 19.51 0.41 7.81
N ASN A 113 18.64 0.80 6.87
CA ASN A 113 18.46 2.18 6.47
C ASN A 113 17.39 2.91 7.30
N TYR A 114 16.54 2.20 8.02
CA TYR A 114 15.47 2.78 8.81
C TYR A 114 15.43 2.24 10.24
N ASP A 115 14.81 3.00 11.12
CA ASP A 115 14.53 2.64 12.50
C ASP A 115 13.06 2.24 12.68
N LYS A 116 12.18 2.78 11.82
CA LYS A 116 10.73 2.54 11.79
C LYS A 116 10.28 2.15 10.40
N ALA A 117 9.50 1.06 10.30
CA ALA A 117 8.79 0.66 9.10
C ALA A 117 7.30 1.00 9.21
N ILE A 118 6.75 1.66 8.19
CA ILE A 118 5.31 1.90 8.07
C ILE A 118 4.80 1.07 6.88
N LEU A 119 3.95 0.09 7.16
CA LEU A 119 3.29 -0.73 6.15
C LEU A 119 1.86 -0.24 5.94
N LEU A 120 1.52 0.07 4.69
CA LEU A 120 0.15 0.34 4.28
C LEU A 120 -0.41 -0.91 3.61
N SER A 121 -1.02 -1.76 4.40
CA SER A 121 -1.75 -2.96 3.96
C SER A 121 -2.63 -3.46 5.11
N GLY A 122 -3.69 -4.17 4.77
CA GLY A 122 -4.52 -4.91 5.71
C GLY A 122 -4.31 -6.43 5.62
N ASP A 123 -3.37 -6.88 4.79
CA ASP A 123 -3.17 -8.29 4.51
C ASP A 123 -2.43 -9.01 5.65
N GLY A 124 -3.03 -10.12 6.13
CA GLY A 124 -2.48 -10.96 7.20
C GLY A 124 -1.15 -11.63 6.86
N ASP A 125 -0.87 -11.84 5.58
CA ASP A 125 0.36 -12.49 5.12
C ASP A 125 1.64 -11.72 5.53
N PHE A 126 1.51 -10.44 5.89
CA PHE A 126 2.62 -9.64 6.40
C PHE A 126 2.93 -9.83 7.89
N GLU A 127 2.07 -10.53 8.67
CA GLU A 127 2.27 -10.72 10.10
C GLU A 127 3.69 -11.20 10.42
N ARG A 128 4.11 -12.28 9.78
CA ARG A 128 5.43 -12.87 10.03
C ARG A 128 6.58 -11.95 9.68
N ALA A 129 6.48 -11.18 8.61
CA ALA A 129 7.50 -10.21 8.24
C ALA A 129 7.64 -9.11 9.31
N LEU A 130 6.53 -8.62 9.84
CA LEU A 130 6.53 -7.59 10.89
C LEU A 130 7.10 -8.12 12.21
N GLU A 131 6.76 -9.35 12.62
CA GLU A 131 7.37 -9.98 13.79
C GLU A 131 8.90 -10.06 13.68
N LEU A 132 9.40 -10.47 12.51
CA LEU A 132 10.83 -10.55 12.25
C LEU A 132 11.51 -9.17 12.26
N LEU A 133 10.87 -8.13 11.75
CA LEU A 133 11.39 -6.76 11.84
C LEU A 133 11.42 -6.27 13.30
N ARG A 134 10.38 -6.57 14.08
CA ARG A 134 10.34 -6.25 15.51
C ARG A 134 11.48 -6.95 16.28
N SER A 135 11.74 -8.24 16.00
CA SER A 135 12.83 -8.98 16.62
C SER A 135 14.21 -8.40 16.31
N ARG A 136 14.32 -7.64 15.22
CA ARG A 136 15.52 -6.85 14.85
C ARG A 136 15.54 -5.44 15.43
N GLY A 137 14.66 -5.15 16.38
CA GLY A 137 14.59 -3.85 17.05
C GLY A 137 13.98 -2.73 16.22
N LYS A 138 13.22 -3.05 15.16
CA LYS A 138 12.53 -2.03 14.37
C LYS A 138 11.19 -1.65 14.99
N GLU A 139 10.91 -0.36 15.02
CA GLU A 139 9.56 0.12 15.28
C GLU A 139 8.66 -0.18 14.08
N LEU A 140 7.40 -0.47 14.34
CA LEU A 140 6.43 -0.82 13.31
C LEU A 140 5.22 0.07 13.40
N CYS A 141 4.63 0.38 12.26
CA CYS A 141 3.30 0.97 12.18
C CYS A 141 2.57 0.33 10.98
N VAL A 142 1.33 -0.09 11.19
CA VAL A 142 0.47 -0.54 10.10
C VAL A 142 -0.64 0.47 9.90
N VAL A 143 -0.83 0.87 8.66
CA VAL A 143 -1.86 1.81 8.24
C VAL A 143 -2.88 1.08 7.38
N SER A 144 -4.11 1.04 7.82
CA SER A 144 -5.23 0.42 7.09
C SER A 144 -6.54 1.02 7.61
N THR A 145 -7.64 0.31 7.51
CA THR A 145 -8.89 0.68 8.20
C THR A 145 -9.41 -0.50 9.01
N GLN A 146 -10.12 -0.20 10.09
CA GLN A 146 -10.60 -1.15 11.10
C GLN A 146 -11.29 -2.38 10.48
N ASN A 147 -12.06 -2.16 9.41
CA ASN A 147 -12.86 -3.21 8.78
C ASN A 147 -12.13 -3.97 7.66
N TRP A 148 -10.89 -3.59 7.34
CA TRP A 148 -10.12 -4.13 6.21
C TRP A 148 -8.72 -4.60 6.60
N ILE A 149 -8.43 -4.66 7.88
CA ILE A 149 -7.21 -5.28 8.41
C ILE A 149 -7.53 -6.68 8.89
N ALA A 150 -6.70 -7.65 8.53
CA ALA A 150 -6.78 -9.00 9.04
C ALA A 150 -6.57 -9.02 10.56
N ALA A 151 -7.31 -9.88 11.26
CA ALA A 151 -7.29 -9.93 12.71
C ALA A 151 -5.90 -10.26 13.28
N GLU A 152 -5.20 -11.20 12.65
CA GLU A 152 -3.83 -11.59 13.00
C GLU A 152 -2.86 -10.42 12.86
N LEU A 153 -2.92 -9.68 11.76
CA LEU A 153 -2.08 -8.50 11.55
C LEU A 153 -2.40 -7.40 12.58
N ARG A 154 -3.69 -7.18 12.86
CA ARG A 154 -4.14 -6.20 13.86
C ARG A 154 -3.65 -6.56 15.26
N MET A 155 -3.64 -7.84 15.62
CA MET A 155 -3.11 -8.34 16.88
C MET A 155 -1.58 -8.17 16.97
N ALA A 156 -0.87 -8.51 15.89
CA ALA A 156 0.58 -8.42 15.84
C ALA A 156 1.10 -7.00 16.05
N VAL A 157 0.38 -5.98 15.56
CA VAL A 157 0.84 -4.58 15.66
C VAL A 157 0.32 -3.85 16.91
N GLY A 158 -0.77 -4.32 17.51
CA GLY A 158 -1.32 -3.76 18.75
C GLY A 158 -1.62 -2.27 18.66
N SER A 159 -1.01 -1.46 19.52
CA SER A 159 -1.17 0.01 19.54
C SER A 159 -0.51 0.75 18.38
N HIS A 160 0.28 0.06 17.56
CA HIS A 160 0.98 0.65 16.41
C HIS A 160 0.16 0.56 15.11
N PHE A 161 -1.15 0.48 15.24
CA PHE A 161 -2.11 0.59 14.15
C PHE A 161 -2.60 2.03 14.01
N LEU A 162 -2.66 2.52 12.77
CA LEU A 162 -3.19 3.84 12.44
C LEU A 162 -4.33 3.66 11.44
N ASP A 163 -5.54 4.12 11.81
CA ASP A 163 -6.69 4.05 10.94
C ASP A 163 -6.67 5.20 9.91
N LEU A 164 -6.79 4.85 8.62
CA LEU A 164 -6.89 5.83 7.54
C LEU A 164 -8.05 6.81 7.73
N GLN A 165 -9.11 6.36 8.38
CA GLN A 165 -10.29 7.21 8.64
C GLN A 165 -9.94 8.39 9.56
N GLU A 166 -9.01 8.21 10.50
CA GLU A 166 -8.54 9.29 11.38
C GLU A 166 -7.70 10.34 10.64
N LEU A 167 -7.16 9.97 9.47
CA LEU A 167 -6.35 10.87 8.65
C LEU A 167 -7.15 11.58 7.56
N ARG A 168 -8.43 11.27 7.39
CA ARG A 168 -9.26 11.70 6.25
C ARG A 168 -9.10 13.17 5.93
N ASP A 169 -9.31 14.05 6.90
CA ASP A 169 -9.29 15.51 6.71
C ASP A 169 -7.92 16.03 6.19
N LYS A 170 -6.84 15.29 6.48
CA LYS A 170 -5.48 15.65 6.08
C LYS A 170 -5.07 15.09 4.72
N ILE A 171 -5.64 13.95 4.33
CA ILE A 171 -5.14 13.18 3.18
C ILE A 171 -6.17 12.98 2.07
N GLU A 172 -7.47 13.23 2.30
CA GLU A 172 -8.49 13.03 1.27
C GLU A 172 -8.16 13.81 0.01
N ARG A 173 -8.34 13.15 -1.13
CA ARG A 173 -8.19 13.76 -2.45
C ARG A 173 -9.36 14.69 -2.71
N THR A 174 -9.10 15.98 -2.77
CA THR A 174 -10.11 17.02 -2.97
C THR A 174 -10.37 17.36 -4.44
N ASP A 175 -9.41 17.03 -5.32
CA ASP A 175 -9.56 17.28 -6.74
C ASP A 175 -10.36 16.14 -7.38
N ARG A 176 -11.50 16.48 -7.98
CA ARG A 176 -12.31 15.57 -8.79
C ARG A 176 -11.66 15.35 -10.15
N GLY A 177 -10.45 14.76 -10.16
CA GLY A 177 -10.00 14.07 -11.35
C GLY A 177 -10.90 12.84 -11.59
N PRO A 178 -11.05 12.35 -12.82
CA PRO A 178 -11.90 11.19 -13.09
C PRO A 178 -11.50 10.03 -12.17
N ALA A 179 -12.50 9.47 -11.48
CA ALA A 179 -12.30 8.25 -10.70
C ALA A 179 -11.67 7.19 -11.62
N PRO A 180 -10.73 6.37 -11.11
CA PRO A 180 -10.23 5.26 -11.90
C PRO A 180 -11.42 4.41 -12.31
N GLU A 181 -11.64 4.31 -13.64
CA GLU A 181 -12.70 3.48 -14.18
C GLU A 181 -12.48 2.02 -13.78
N LYS A 182 -13.61 1.35 -13.54
CA LYS A 182 -13.67 -0.07 -13.20
C LYS A 182 -12.81 -0.89 -14.14
N PRO A 183 -12.11 -1.92 -13.67
CA PRO A 183 -11.73 -3.02 -14.55
C PRO A 183 -13.03 -3.51 -15.21
N VAL A 184 -13.04 -3.53 -16.53
CA VAL A 184 -14.21 -3.92 -17.34
C VAL A 184 -14.54 -5.37 -16.99
N THR A 185 -15.58 -5.57 -16.17
CA THR A 185 -16.30 -6.83 -16.14
C THR A 185 -17.26 -6.76 -17.29
N GLU A 186 -16.94 -7.39 -18.41
CA GLU A 186 -17.90 -7.60 -19.48
C GLU A 186 -19.09 -8.38 -18.90
N SER A 187 -20.27 -7.81 -19.03
CA SER A 187 -21.53 -8.48 -18.73
C SER A 187 -21.67 -9.67 -19.68
N PRO A 188 -22.17 -10.83 -19.23
CA PRO A 188 -22.42 -11.95 -20.11
C PRO A 188 -23.47 -11.52 -21.15
N GLY A 189 -23.08 -11.58 -22.42
CA GLY A 189 -23.98 -11.36 -23.55
C GLY A 189 -25.14 -12.32 -23.47
N VAL A 190 -26.34 -11.75 -23.42
CA VAL A 190 -27.58 -12.50 -23.63
C VAL A 190 -27.63 -12.91 -25.11
N GLY A 191 -27.27 -14.18 -25.36
CA GLY A 191 -27.48 -14.81 -26.68
C GLY A 191 -28.98 -15.11 -26.88
N GLN A 192 -29.49 -14.59 -27.95
CA GLN A 192 -30.72 -15.10 -28.56
C GLN A 192 -30.44 -16.39 -29.36
#